data_554fdef45514cbb175d7fc6d2e9de914
#
_entry.id   554fdef45514cbb175d7fc6d2e9de914
#
_cell.length_a   1.000
_cell.length_b   1.000
_cell.length_c   1.000
_cell.angle_alpha   90.00
_cell.angle_beta   90.00
_cell.angle_gamma   90.00
#
_symmetry.space_group_name_H-M   'P 1'
#
loop_
_entity.id
_entity.type
_entity.pdbx_description
1 polymer ?
#
loop_
_entity_poly.entity_id
_entity_poly.type
_entity_poly.pdbx_seq_one_letter_code
_entity_poly.pdbx_strand_id
1 'polypeptide(L)'
;MRQFKLDKIKATGTTVGEVHFPKNILHLPFDGSNGATSTSDVSNQNNAVTVNGAQISTAQSKFGGSSMLFDGSNDYLSVGGSEWNSNLNSGDFTVEFWIRFNTVGTAYIIENYNGSNGWGVALWSGGGGTNYFDGFWHDGGWKYIQYGVGGSSQYTTPSADTWYHVAFVRNGNDWSLYLNGTAEGTRTGLSGSITSSSNGSLDIGRRFSDTYLVDGYIDDLRITKGLARYTSNFTPPTTAHLTSAGDVNKHIVVNSDADGVAIGTGGISQARIAKAWINLDGTGTISINDSYNISSITDNGTGDYTATFSTAMTNANYAVSCSVLNSTYSHTGQGSFRNAMPQKDGYLTSSIRVFCRYTNPTGYADEDEDMVNIIVFGN
;
A
#
# COMPACT_ATOMS: atom_id res chain seq x y z
N MET A 1 3.01 -13.06 4.38
CA MET A 1 3.73 -11.77 4.24
C MET A 1 4.46 -11.83 2.89
N ARG A 2 3.89 -11.24 1.82
CA ARG A 2 4.56 -11.20 0.52
C ARG A 2 5.58 -10.06 0.55
N GLN A 3 6.86 -10.41 0.43
CA GLN A 3 7.91 -9.44 0.18
C GLN A 3 7.70 -8.81 -1.20
N PHE A 4 7.54 -7.49 -1.24
CA PHE A 4 7.81 -6.72 -2.45
C PHE A 4 9.31 -6.77 -2.70
N LYS A 5 9.75 -7.53 -3.72
CA LYS A 5 11.09 -7.36 -4.28
C LYS A 5 11.08 -6.06 -5.09
N LEU A 6 11.63 -5.01 -4.53
CA LEU A 6 12.10 -3.88 -5.33
C LEU A 6 13.38 -4.32 -6.04
N ASP A 7 13.24 -4.94 -7.19
CA ASP A 7 14.39 -5.17 -8.06
C ASP A 7 14.80 -3.85 -8.71
N LYS A 8 15.73 -3.16 -8.04
CA LYS A 8 16.55 -2.06 -8.54
C LYS A 8 15.82 -0.81 -9.05
N ILE A 9 15.70 0.19 -8.17
CA ILE A 9 15.68 1.59 -8.61
C ILE A 9 17.10 1.90 -9.12
N LYS A 10 17.30 1.85 -10.44
CA LYS A 10 18.54 2.31 -11.07
C LYS A 10 18.33 3.76 -11.47
N ALA A 11 18.83 4.70 -10.67
CA ALA A 11 19.02 6.08 -11.10
C ALA A 11 20.19 6.09 -12.11
N THR A 12 19.87 6.13 -13.39
CA THR A 12 20.85 6.45 -14.45
C THR A 12 20.42 7.75 -15.10
N GLY A 13 21.13 8.83 -14.76
CA GLY A 13 20.99 10.15 -15.40
C GLY A 13 20.16 11.14 -14.56
N THR A 14 20.35 12.42 -14.85
CA THR A 14 19.83 13.62 -14.18
C THR A 14 18.31 13.85 -14.29
N THR A 15 17.54 12.85 -14.57
CA THR A 15 16.06 12.85 -14.47
C THR A 15 15.66 11.77 -13.49
N VAL A 16 15.12 12.16 -12.37
CA VAL A 16 14.42 11.27 -11.45
C VAL A 16 13.28 10.65 -12.24
N GLY A 17 13.43 9.40 -12.66
CA GLY A 17 12.34 8.65 -13.26
C GLY A 17 11.20 8.60 -12.26
N GLU A 18 10.03 9.08 -12.66
CA GLU A 18 8.83 9.02 -11.84
C GLU A 18 8.57 7.55 -11.47
N VAL A 19 8.73 7.20 -10.20
CA VAL A 19 8.33 5.88 -9.72
C VAL A 19 6.81 5.89 -9.77
N HIS A 20 6.25 5.30 -10.82
CA HIS A 20 4.81 5.11 -10.92
C HIS A 20 4.36 4.11 -9.86
N PHE A 21 3.93 4.62 -8.71
CA PHE A 21 3.16 3.81 -7.78
C PHE A 21 1.80 3.51 -8.41
N PRO A 22 1.34 2.25 -8.37
CA PRO A 22 0.01 1.92 -8.85
C PRO A 22 -1.02 2.79 -8.13
N LYS A 23 -1.83 3.53 -8.89
CA LYS A 23 -2.84 4.41 -8.32
C LYS A 23 -4.15 3.64 -8.18
N ASN A 24 -4.69 3.57 -6.98
CA ASN A 24 -6.10 3.30 -6.83
C ASN A 24 -6.84 4.53 -7.38
N ILE A 25 -7.50 4.35 -8.53
CA ILE A 25 -8.27 5.42 -9.19
C ILE A 25 -9.74 5.39 -8.80
N LEU A 26 -10.16 4.33 -8.11
CA LEU A 26 -11.45 4.20 -7.45
C LEU A 26 -11.31 3.22 -6.28
N HIS A 27 -11.92 3.54 -5.14
CA HIS A 27 -12.11 2.61 -4.05
C HIS A 27 -13.40 2.92 -3.30
N LEU A 28 -14.37 2.04 -3.39
CA LEU A 28 -15.68 2.12 -2.76
C LEU A 28 -15.79 0.97 -1.74
N PRO A 29 -15.51 1.23 -0.45
CA PRO A 29 -15.60 0.20 0.59
C PRO A 29 -17.05 -0.15 0.94
N PHE A 30 -18.02 0.73 0.61
CA PHE A 30 -19.45 0.60 0.92
C PHE A 30 -19.75 0.45 2.42
N ASP A 31 -18.87 0.97 3.25
CA ASP A 31 -19.10 1.07 4.69
C ASP A 31 -20.05 2.23 5.00
N GLY A 32 -21.04 1.99 5.88
CA GLY A 32 -21.98 3.05 6.26
C GLY A 32 -23.18 2.56 7.06
N SER A 33 -24.07 3.50 7.35
CA SER A 33 -25.30 3.22 8.07
C SER A 33 -26.33 2.55 7.16
N ASN A 34 -27.10 1.60 7.70
CA ASN A 34 -28.17 0.93 6.96
C ASN A 34 -29.17 1.95 6.38
N GLY A 35 -29.49 1.80 5.10
CA GLY A 35 -30.39 2.68 4.36
C GLY A 35 -29.73 3.99 3.85
N ALA A 36 -28.44 4.20 4.04
CA ALA A 36 -27.78 5.36 3.48
C ALA A 36 -27.76 5.29 1.94
N THR A 37 -28.12 6.40 1.29
CA THR A 37 -28.18 6.56 -0.17
C THR A 37 -26.99 7.36 -0.71
N SER A 38 -25.86 7.32 -0.02
CA SER A 38 -24.61 7.94 -0.43
C SER A 38 -23.43 7.07 -0.05
N THR A 39 -22.39 7.14 -0.86
CA THR A 39 -21.08 6.53 -0.61
C THR A 39 -19.99 7.44 -1.14
N SER A 40 -18.77 7.21 -0.73
CA SER A 40 -17.63 8.05 -1.13
C SER A 40 -16.53 7.20 -1.73
N ASP A 41 -15.89 7.71 -2.78
CA ASP A 41 -14.61 7.20 -3.26
C ASP A 41 -13.52 7.61 -2.29
N VAL A 42 -12.93 6.62 -1.60
CA VAL A 42 -11.83 6.83 -0.66
C VAL A 42 -10.45 6.72 -1.32
N SER A 43 -10.40 6.62 -2.65
CA SER A 43 -9.14 6.70 -3.40
C SER A 43 -8.57 8.13 -3.40
N ASN A 44 -7.31 8.26 -3.85
CA ASN A 44 -6.69 9.59 -3.98
C ASN A 44 -7.34 10.47 -5.07
N GLN A 45 -8.21 9.91 -5.93
CA GLN A 45 -8.94 10.67 -6.94
C GLN A 45 -10.17 11.36 -6.34
N ASN A 46 -10.75 10.78 -5.28
CA ASN A 46 -11.95 11.30 -4.63
C ASN A 46 -13.06 11.62 -5.66
N ASN A 47 -13.34 10.65 -6.53
CA ASN A 47 -14.33 10.81 -7.58
C ASN A 47 -15.72 11.07 -6.99
N ALA A 48 -16.51 11.93 -7.63
CA ALA A 48 -17.91 12.10 -7.29
C ALA A 48 -18.68 10.80 -7.58
N VAL A 49 -19.45 10.32 -6.61
CA VAL A 49 -20.32 9.14 -6.75
C VAL A 49 -21.77 9.56 -6.60
N THR A 50 -22.57 9.30 -7.62
CA THR A 50 -24.01 9.49 -7.58
C THR A 50 -24.68 8.14 -7.40
N VAL A 51 -25.50 8.01 -6.35
CA VAL A 51 -26.26 6.79 -6.05
C VAL A 51 -27.69 6.99 -6.53
N ASN A 52 -28.17 6.07 -7.34
CA ASN A 52 -29.55 6.08 -7.88
C ASN A 52 -30.25 4.81 -7.42
N GLY A 53 -31.22 4.94 -6.53
CA GLY A 53 -32.02 3.84 -5.97
C GLY A 53 -31.28 3.01 -4.94
N ALA A 54 -30.06 2.59 -5.22
CA ALA A 54 -29.24 1.74 -4.37
C ALA A 54 -29.01 2.32 -2.96
N GLN A 55 -28.74 1.47 -2.00
CA GLN A 55 -28.52 1.90 -0.61
C GLN A 55 -27.49 1.02 0.10
N ILE A 56 -26.81 1.60 1.09
CA ILE A 56 -26.00 0.83 2.03
C ILE A 56 -26.91 -0.09 2.85
N SER A 57 -26.52 -1.36 2.96
CA SER A 57 -27.27 -2.36 3.72
C SER A 57 -26.34 -3.10 4.68
N THR A 58 -26.78 -3.25 5.92
CA THR A 58 -26.12 -4.07 6.94
C THR A 58 -26.65 -5.51 6.97
N ALA A 59 -27.59 -5.85 6.08
CA ALA A 59 -28.14 -7.21 6.00
C ALA A 59 -27.11 -8.23 5.48
N GLN A 60 -26.23 -7.79 4.58
CA GLN A 60 -25.11 -8.56 4.05
C GLN A 60 -23.87 -7.69 3.97
N SER A 61 -22.70 -8.27 4.26
CA SER A 61 -21.40 -7.63 4.04
C SER A 61 -20.34 -8.69 3.85
N LYS A 62 -19.33 -8.33 3.06
CA LYS A 62 -18.09 -9.13 3.03
C LYS A 62 -17.12 -8.61 4.07
N PHE A 63 -17.01 -7.29 4.17
CA PHE A 63 -16.16 -6.61 5.15
C PHE A 63 -16.90 -5.41 5.78
N GLY A 64 -16.35 -4.75 6.76
CA GLY A 64 -16.81 -3.48 7.29
C GLY A 64 -18.21 -3.47 7.94
N GLY A 65 -19.00 -4.56 7.83
CA GLY A 65 -20.34 -4.69 8.42
C GLY A 65 -21.48 -4.14 7.56
N SER A 66 -21.21 -3.64 6.34
CA SER A 66 -22.22 -3.23 5.36
C SER A 66 -21.70 -3.40 3.93
N SER A 67 -22.60 -3.31 2.95
CA SER A 67 -22.31 -3.35 1.53
C SER A 67 -23.36 -2.53 0.76
N MET A 68 -23.16 -2.29 -0.54
CA MET A 68 -24.14 -1.63 -1.39
C MET A 68 -25.14 -2.64 -1.91
N LEU A 69 -26.43 -2.42 -1.61
CA LEU A 69 -27.56 -3.23 -2.08
C LEU A 69 -28.11 -2.61 -3.39
N PHE A 70 -28.36 -3.49 -4.36
CA PHE A 70 -29.05 -3.24 -5.62
C PHE A 70 -30.28 -4.15 -5.70
N ASP A 71 -31.44 -3.63 -6.03
CA ASP A 71 -32.74 -4.32 -6.01
C ASP A 71 -33.11 -5.03 -7.32
N GLY A 72 -32.26 -4.94 -8.34
CA GLY A 72 -32.51 -5.55 -9.66
C GLY A 72 -33.51 -4.82 -10.54
N SER A 73 -34.01 -3.65 -10.13
CA SER A 73 -35.07 -2.94 -10.85
C SER A 73 -34.61 -1.64 -11.50
N ASN A 74 -33.95 -0.77 -10.75
CA ASN A 74 -33.52 0.55 -11.20
C ASN A 74 -32.29 1.09 -10.45
N ASP A 75 -31.66 0.26 -9.66
CA ASP A 75 -30.55 0.63 -8.80
C ASP A 75 -29.22 0.65 -9.54
N TYR A 76 -28.48 1.75 -9.42
CA TYR A 76 -27.13 1.86 -9.96
C TYR A 76 -26.34 2.99 -9.31
N LEU A 77 -25.02 2.95 -9.50
CA LEU A 77 -24.14 4.07 -9.19
C LEU A 77 -23.51 4.60 -10.48
N SER A 78 -23.31 5.92 -10.51
CA SER A 78 -22.56 6.60 -11.56
C SER A 78 -21.38 7.34 -10.95
N VAL A 79 -20.16 7.08 -11.42
CA VAL A 79 -18.91 7.56 -10.81
C VAL A 79 -18.17 8.48 -11.75
N GLY A 80 -17.77 9.64 -11.23
CA GLY A 80 -16.91 10.58 -11.91
C GLY A 80 -17.50 11.22 -13.14
N GLY A 81 -16.65 11.54 -14.11
CA GLY A 81 -16.94 12.23 -15.32
C GLY A 81 -16.27 11.61 -16.55
N SER A 82 -16.05 12.44 -17.58
CA SER A 82 -15.52 11.99 -18.88
C SER A 82 -14.10 11.39 -18.84
N GLU A 83 -13.36 11.54 -17.75
CA GLU A 83 -12.07 10.91 -17.54
C GLU A 83 -12.15 9.38 -17.61
N TRP A 84 -13.27 8.78 -17.24
CA TRP A 84 -13.50 7.34 -17.33
C TRP A 84 -13.51 6.83 -18.78
N ASN A 85 -13.79 7.68 -19.75
CA ASN A 85 -13.75 7.30 -21.16
C ASN A 85 -12.35 6.84 -21.62
N SER A 86 -11.29 7.21 -20.91
CA SER A 86 -9.91 6.89 -21.27
C SER A 86 -9.04 6.34 -20.13
N ASN A 87 -9.56 6.28 -18.91
CA ASN A 87 -8.73 5.92 -17.74
C ASN A 87 -8.06 4.56 -17.85
N LEU A 88 -8.72 3.55 -18.43
CA LEU A 88 -8.17 2.19 -18.58
C LEU A 88 -7.82 1.83 -20.02
N ASN A 89 -7.73 2.79 -20.93
CA ASN A 89 -7.50 2.51 -22.36
C ASN A 89 -6.16 1.82 -22.63
N SER A 90 -5.13 2.12 -21.84
CA SER A 90 -3.80 1.56 -22.02
C SER A 90 -3.12 1.26 -20.69
N GLY A 91 -2.11 0.38 -20.74
CA GLY A 91 -1.33 -0.03 -19.58
C GLY A 91 -2.03 -1.07 -18.72
N ASP A 92 -1.33 -1.49 -17.70
CA ASP A 92 -1.82 -2.50 -16.76
C ASP A 92 -2.92 -1.94 -15.87
N PHE A 93 -3.84 -2.78 -15.47
CA PHE A 93 -4.86 -2.44 -14.49
C PHE A 93 -5.44 -3.67 -13.79
N THR A 94 -6.11 -3.43 -12.70
CA THR A 94 -6.95 -4.40 -12.00
C THR A 94 -8.26 -3.74 -11.58
N VAL A 95 -9.37 -4.34 -11.95
CA VAL A 95 -10.72 -4.06 -11.44
C VAL A 95 -11.11 -5.23 -10.56
N GLU A 96 -11.41 -4.99 -9.30
CA GLU A 96 -11.74 -6.07 -8.37
C GLU A 96 -12.83 -5.64 -7.39
N PHE A 97 -13.66 -6.59 -6.98
CA PHE A 97 -14.77 -6.37 -6.06
C PHE A 97 -15.26 -7.70 -5.49
N TRP A 98 -16.06 -7.61 -4.43
CA TRP A 98 -16.87 -8.71 -3.95
C TRP A 98 -18.32 -8.52 -4.39
N ILE A 99 -18.98 -9.61 -4.79
CA ILE A 99 -20.38 -9.61 -5.22
C ILE A 99 -21.12 -10.81 -4.64
N ARG A 100 -22.39 -10.59 -4.24
CA ARG A 100 -23.32 -11.61 -3.78
C ARG A 100 -24.67 -11.35 -4.44
N PHE A 101 -25.14 -12.27 -5.26
CA PHE A 101 -26.41 -12.14 -5.92
C PHE A 101 -27.56 -12.64 -5.03
N ASN A 102 -28.68 -11.92 -5.00
CA ASN A 102 -29.95 -12.45 -4.54
C ASN A 102 -30.57 -13.33 -5.62
N THR A 103 -30.56 -12.81 -6.87
CA THR A 103 -31.01 -13.55 -8.05
C THR A 103 -29.90 -13.60 -9.09
N VAL A 104 -29.55 -14.81 -9.54
CA VAL A 104 -28.53 -15.00 -10.58
C VAL A 104 -29.15 -14.88 -11.95
N GLY A 105 -28.76 -13.88 -12.69
CA GLY A 105 -29.23 -13.60 -14.06
C GLY A 105 -28.20 -12.75 -14.81
N THR A 106 -28.46 -12.45 -16.07
CA THR A 106 -27.60 -11.54 -16.82
C THR A 106 -27.58 -10.18 -16.14
N ALA A 107 -26.39 -9.69 -15.78
CA ALA A 107 -26.20 -8.41 -15.11
C ALA A 107 -24.88 -7.76 -15.52
N TYR A 108 -24.90 -6.46 -15.73
CA TYR A 108 -23.69 -5.66 -15.91
C TYR A 108 -23.27 -5.10 -14.55
N ILE A 109 -22.10 -5.51 -14.09
CA ILE A 109 -21.68 -5.25 -12.71
C ILE A 109 -20.93 -3.94 -12.61
N ILE A 110 -20.00 -3.71 -13.54
CA ILE A 110 -19.24 -2.45 -13.65
C ILE A 110 -18.87 -2.23 -15.11
N GLU A 111 -19.03 -1.01 -15.59
CA GLU A 111 -18.71 -0.68 -16.97
C GLU A 111 -18.46 0.81 -17.23
N ASN A 112 -17.61 1.09 -18.22
CA ASN A 112 -17.60 2.34 -18.96
C ASN A 112 -17.91 1.99 -20.42
N TYR A 113 -19.18 1.94 -20.80
CA TYR A 113 -19.68 1.41 -22.07
C TYR A 113 -20.78 2.30 -22.62
N ASN A 114 -20.79 2.54 -23.94
CA ASN A 114 -21.77 3.42 -24.63
C ASN A 114 -22.60 2.69 -25.69
N GLY A 115 -22.63 1.36 -25.66
CA GLY A 115 -23.33 0.58 -26.70
C GLY A 115 -22.45 0.18 -27.89
N SER A 116 -21.33 0.86 -28.09
CA SER A 116 -20.41 0.62 -29.20
C SER A 116 -18.97 0.40 -28.78
N ASN A 117 -18.51 1.13 -27.78
CA ASN A 117 -17.12 1.11 -27.31
C ASN A 117 -17.06 1.10 -25.78
N GLY A 118 -15.91 0.71 -25.24
CA GLY A 118 -15.64 0.71 -23.80
C GLY A 118 -15.22 -0.64 -23.28
N TRP A 119 -15.45 -0.86 -22.00
CA TRP A 119 -15.10 -2.06 -21.28
C TRP A 119 -16.06 -2.31 -20.11
N GLY A 120 -16.05 -3.52 -19.58
CA GLY A 120 -16.80 -3.84 -18.37
C GLY A 120 -16.58 -5.25 -17.88
N VAL A 121 -17.23 -5.55 -16.76
CA VAL A 121 -17.38 -6.89 -16.18
C VAL A 121 -18.88 -7.16 -16.02
N ALA A 122 -19.32 -8.29 -16.54
CA ALA A 122 -20.71 -8.69 -16.52
C ALA A 122 -20.88 -10.15 -16.10
N LEU A 123 -22.07 -10.50 -15.65
CA LEU A 123 -22.56 -11.87 -15.57
C LEU A 123 -23.42 -12.12 -16.82
N TRP A 124 -23.00 -13.03 -17.67
CA TRP A 124 -23.72 -13.40 -18.87
C TRP A 124 -24.55 -14.65 -18.69
N SER A 125 -25.70 -14.72 -19.35
CA SER A 125 -26.47 -15.95 -19.48
C SER A 125 -25.99 -16.70 -20.72
N GLY A 126 -25.32 -17.82 -20.51
CA GLY A 126 -24.96 -18.77 -21.56
C GLY A 126 -26.15 -19.61 -22.01
N GLY A 127 -26.04 -20.26 -23.17
CA GLY A 127 -27.01 -21.26 -23.61
C GLY A 127 -27.14 -22.39 -22.59
N GLY A 128 -28.37 -22.84 -22.33
CA GLY A 128 -28.64 -23.93 -21.39
C GLY A 128 -28.79 -23.53 -19.92
N GLY A 129 -28.94 -22.24 -19.61
CA GLY A 129 -29.18 -21.75 -18.23
C GLY A 129 -27.91 -21.59 -17.38
N THR A 130 -26.75 -21.62 -18.03
CA THR A 130 -25.47 -21.40 -17.36
C THR A 130 -25.15 -19.92 -17.32
N ASN A 131 -24.98 -19.34 -16.13
CA ASN A 131 -24.49 -17.98 -15.98
C ASN A 131 -22.98 -18.02 -15.68
N TYR A 132 -22.21 -17.06 -16.23
CA TYR A 132 -20.77 -16.97 -15.98
C TYR A 132 -20.31 -15.52 -15.99
N PHE A 133 -19.28 -15.23 -15.21
CA PHE A 133 -18.64 -13.91 -15.24
C PHE A 133 -17.81 -13.75 -16.52
N ASP A 134 -17.82 -12.55 -17.08
CA ASP A 134 -16.95 -12.21 -18.21
C ASP A 134 -16.41 -10.78 -18.09
N GLY A 135 -15.16 -10.60 -18.50
CA GLY A 135 -14.56 -9.30 -18.76
C GLY A 135 -14.61 -9.02 -20.26
N PHE A 136 -15.08 -7.86 -20.66
CA PHE A 136 -15.17 -7.48 -22.05
C PHE A 136 -14.60 -6.09 -22.32
N TRP A 137 -14.10 -5.88 -23.56
CA TRP A 137 -13.63 -4.57 -24.02
C TRP A 137 -13.68 -4.48 -25.54
N HIS A 138 -13.59 -3.24 -26.06
CA HIS A 138 -13.51 -2.97 -27.49
C HIS A 138 -12.13 -2.44 -27.88
N ASP A 139 -11.47 -3.08 -28.85
CA ASP A 139 -10.19 -2.66 -29.43
C ASP A 139 -10.24 -2.88 -30.97
N GLY A 140 -10.94 -2.02 -31.69
CA GLY A 140 -11.24 -2.22 -33.12
C GLY A 140 -12.21 -3.38 -33.41
N GLY A 141 -12.74 -4.01 -32.35
CA GLY A 141 -13.72 -5.07 -32.32
C GLY A 141 -13.89 -5.59 -30.91
N TRP A 142 -15.02 -6.22 -30.64
CA TRP A 142 -15.30 -6.77 -29.30
C TRP A 142 -14.39 -7.91 -28.95
N LYS A 143 -13.87 -7.87 -27.74
CA LYS A 143 -13.07 -8.90 -27.08
C LYS A 143 -13.76 -9.30 -25.79
N TYR A 144 -13.61 -10.58 -25.46
CA TYR A 144 -14.17 -11.19 -24.26
C TYR A 144 -13.15 -12.16 -23.66
N ILE A 145 -13.18 -12.32 -22.36
CA ILE A 145 -12.34 -13.36 -21.73
C ILE A 145 -12.91 -14.73 -22.03
N GLN A 146 -14.20 -14.92 -21.88
CA GLN A 146 -14.86 -16.23 -21.96
C GLN A 146 -15.80 -16.37 -23.15
N TYR A 147 -16.59 -15.35 -23.48
CA TYR A 147 -17.58 -15.43 -24.55
C TYR A 147 -16.95 -15.79 -25.90
N GLY A 148 -17.48 -16.84 -26.52
CA GLY A 148 -16.97 -17.34 -27.81
C GLY A 148 -15.65 -18.11 -27.74
N VAL A 149 -15.14 -18.41 -26.56
CA VAL A 149 -13.86 -19.10 -26.35
C VAL A 149 -14.11 -20.41 -25.62
N GLY A 150 -14.21 -21.50 -26.33
CA GLY A 150 -14.46 -22.84 -25.75
C GLY A 150 -15.94 -23.09 -25.41
N GLY A 151 -16.29 -24.33 -25.10
CA GLY A 151 -17.66 -24.72 -24.77
C GLY A 151 -18.06 -24.25 -23.36
N SER A 152 -19.34 -24.01 -23.17
CA SER A 152 -19.99 -23.54 -21.95
C SER A 152 -19.79 -24.38 -20.67
N SER A 153 -19.05 -25.46 -20.74
CA SER A 153 -18.84 -26.38 -19.60
C SER A 153 -17.60 -26.07 -18.75
N GLN A 154 -16.87 -25.00 -19.06
CA GLN A 154 -15.63 -24.65 -18.34
C GLN A 154 -15.80 -23.51 -17.33
N TYR A 155 -16.99 -22.92 -17.23
CA TYR A 155 -17.20 -21.72 -16.45
C TYR A 155 -17.86 -22.02 -15.12
N THR A 156 -17.40 -21.31 -14.07
CA THR A 156 -18.05 -21.40 -12.76
C THR A 156 -19.36 -20.62 -12.80
N THR A 157 -20.49 -21.32 -12.67
CA THR A 157 -21.80 -20.67 -12.51
C THR A 157 -21.95 -20.22 -11.05
N PRO A 158 -22.10 -18.91 -10.79
CA PRO A 158 -22.34 -18.46 -9.43
C PRO A 158 -23.68 -18.93 -8.90
N SER A 159 -23.73 -19.14 -7.60
CA SER A 159 -24.97 -19.43 -6.85
C SER A 159 -25.48 -18.15 -6.19
N ALA A 160 -26.79 -18.01 -6.06
CA ALA A 160 -27.35 -16.99 -5.19
C ALA A 160 -26.84 -17.15 -3.76
N ASP A 161 -26.90 -16.09 -3.00
CA ASP A 161 -26.56 -16.04 -1.57
C ASP A 161 -25.11 -16.39 -1.22
N THR A 162 -24.19 -16.31 -2.21
CA THR A 162 -22.78 -16.63 -2.03
C THR A 162 -21.92 -15.45 -2.45
N TRP A 163 -20.93 -15.08 -1.63
CA TRP A 163 -19.95 -14.06 -1.94
C TRP A 163 -18.85 -14.58 -2.87
N TYR A 164 -18.63 -13.86 -3.95
CA TYR A 164 -17.56 -14.13 -4.93
C TYR A 164 -16.62 -12.94 -5.01
N HIS A 165 -15.31 -13.20 -4.97
CA HIS A 165 -14.30 -12.23 -5.37
C HIS A 165 -14.10 -12.31 -6.88
N VAL A 166 -14.25 -11.20 -7.55
CA VAL A 166 -14.02 -11.07 -9.00
C VAL A 166 -12.85 -10.13 -9.23
N ALA A 167 -11.92 -10.50 -10.11
CA ALA A 167 -10.84 -9.63 -10.53
C ALA A 167 -10.64 -9.70 -12.05
N PHE A 168 -10.80 -8.56 -12.73
CA PHE A 168 -10.50 -8.38 -14.14
C PHE A 168 -9.19 -7.64 -14.28
N VAL A 169 -8.21 -8.26 -14.94
CA VAL A 169 -6.80 -7.84 -14.92
C VAL A 169 -6.25 -7.75 -16.33
N ARG A 170 -5.55 -6.64 -16.61
CA ARG A 170 -4.64 -6.51 -17.74
C ARG A 170 -3.20 -6.48 -17.27
N ASN A 171 -2.36 -7.38 -17.80
CA ASN A 171 -0.93 -7.46 -17.60
C ASN A 171 -0.22 -7.39 -18.95
N GLY A 172 0.21 -6.22 -19.38
CA GLY A 172 0.74 -6.00 -20.73
C GLY A 172 -0.28 -6.34 -21.82
N ASN A 173 -0.02 -7.42 -22.53
CA ASN A 173 -0.87 -7.93 -23.60
C ASN A 173 -1.75 -9.11 -23.16
N ASP A 174 -1.71 -9.47 -21.89
CA ASP A 174 -2.47 -10.59 -21.35
C ASP A 174 -3.61 -10.08 -20.47
N TRP A 175 -4.81 -10.64 -20.68
CA TRP A 175 -6.03 -10.26 -20.00
C TRP A 175 -6.62 -11.48 -19.31
N SER A 176 -6.94 -11.34 -18.05
CA SER A 176 -7.43 -12.44 -17.21
C SER A 176 -8.62 -12.05 -16.39
N LEU A 177 -9.53 -12.99 -16.19
CA LEU A 177 -10.61 -12.91 -15.23
C LEU A 177 -10.40 -13.98 -14.16
N TYR A 178 -10.45 -13.58 -12.91
CA TYR A 178 -10.33 -14.48 -11.77
C TYR A 178 -11.61 -14.48 -10.97
N LEU A 179 -12.06 -15.67 -10.56
CA LEU A 179 -13.15 -15.88 -9.62
C LEU A 179 -12.60 -16.59 -8.39
N ASN A 180 -12.81 -15.99 -7.22
CA ASN A 180 -12.29 -16.51 -5.95
C ASN A 180 -10.77 -16.86 -6.02
N GLY A 181 -10.02 -16.04 -6.79
CA GLY A 181 -8.57 -16.20 -6.96
C GLY A 181 -8.14 -17.27 -7.97
N THR A 182 -9.07 -17.98 -8.57
CA THR A 182 -8.78 -18.95 -9.65
C THR A 182 -9.07 -18.29 -10.99
N ALA A 183 -8.16 -18.45 -11.96
CA ALA A 183 -8.36 -17.94 -13.31
C ALA A 183 -9.51 -18.70 -14.00
N GLU A 184 -10.57 -17.97 -14.36
CA GLU A 184 -11.69 -18.49 -15.17
C GLU A 184 -11.36 -18.43 -16.66
N GLY A 185 -10.50 -17.50 -17.06
CA GLY A 185 -10.02 -17.37 -18.43
C GLY A 185 -8.87 -16.39 -18.54
N THR A 186 -8.01 -16.62 -19.54
CA THR A 186 -6.91 -15.73 -19.91
C THR A 186 -6.83 -15.62 -21.41
N ARG A 187 -6.70 -14.40 -21.93
CA ARG A 187 -6.43 -14.09 -23.34
C ARG A 187 -5.06 -13.47 -23.44
N THR A 188 -4.19 -14.05 -24.25
CA THR A 188 -2.79 -13.64 -24.38
C THR A 188 -2.51 -12.97 -25.73
N GLY A 189 -1.47 -12.11 -25.75
CA GLY A 189 -0.99 -11.50 -26.99
C GLY A 189 -1.88 -10.38 -27.55
N LEU A 190 -2.80 -9.83 -26.76
CA LEU A 190 -3.73 -8.77 -27.18
C LEU A 190 -3.13 -7.39 -26.90
N SER A 191 -2.40 -6.84 -27.87
CA SER A 191 -1.64 -5.60 -27.74
C SER A 191 -2.48 -4.31 -27.90
N GLY A 192 -3.77 -4.44 -28.20
CA GLY A 192 -4.67 -3.31 -28.45
C GLY A 192 -4.92 -2.44 -27.21
N SER A 193 -5.38 -1.22 -27.47
CA SER A 193 -5.89 -0.33 -26.43
C SER A 193 -7.42 -0.40 -26.42
N ILE A 194 -8.03 -0.23 -25.24
CA ILE A 194 -9.48 -0.09 -25.15
C ILE A 194 -9.91 1.14 -25.95
N THR A 195 -10.85 0.98 -26.87
CA THR A 195 -11.44 2.12 -27.57
C THR A 195 -12.27 2.93 -26.60
N SER A 196 -12.00 4.23 -26.53
CA SER A 196 -12.69 5.14 -25.60
C SER A 196 -14.20 5.07 -25.77
N SER A 197 -14.89 4.96 -24.68
CA SER A 197 -16.33 5.16 -24.58
C SER A 197 -16.67 6.66 -24.65
N SER A 198 -17.90 7.00 -24.92
CA SER A 198 -18.43 8.35 -24.74
C SER A 198 -19.54 8.40 -23.67
N ASN A 199 -19.57 7.41 -22.78
CA ASN A 199 -20.59 7.30 -21.74
C ASN A 199 -20.52 8.46 -20.72
N GLY A 200 -19.34 9.03 -20.50
CA GLY A 200 -19.16 10.17 -19.61
C GLY A 200 -19.08 9.80 -18.13
N SER A 201 -19.25 8.52 -17.76
CA SER A 201 -19.18 8.00 -16.39
C SER A 201 -18.75 6.54 -16.37
N LEU A 202 -18.38 6.07 -15.19
CA LEU A 202 -18.31 4.64 -14.87
C LEU A 202 -19.61 4.25 -14.18
N ASP A 203 -20.33 3.27 -14.72
CA ASP A 203 -21.56 2.79 -14.13
C ASP A 203 -21.34 1.48 -13.38
N ILE A 204 -22.02 1.32 -12.24
CA ILE A 204 -21.98 0.14 -11.38
C ILE A 204 -23.40 -0.31 -11.12
N GLY A 205 -23.69 -1.60 -11.35
CA GLY A 205 -24.99 -2.19 -11.10
C GLY A 205 -25.93 -2.20 -12.30
N ARG A 206 -25.57 -1.59 -13.42
CA ARG A 206 -26.40 -1.55 -14.63
C ARG A 206 -25.60 -1.60 -15.93
N ARG A 207 -26.27 -1.89 -17.04
CA ARG A 207 -25.82 -1.54 -18.37
C ARG A 207 -26.24 -0.10 -18.72
N PHE A 208 -25.47 0.60 -19.54
CA PHE A 208 -25.69 2.01 -19.96
C PHE A 208 -27.13 2.35 -20.41
N SER A 209 -27.93 1.37 -20.76
CA SER A 209 -29.32 1.53 -21.23
C SER A 209 -30.38 1.13 -20.18
N ASP A 210 -30.02 1.16 -18.88
CA ASP A 210 -30.88 0.78 -17.75
C ASP A 210 -31.50 -0.63 -17.90
N THR A 211 -30.68 -1.56 -18.42
CA THR A 211 -31.03 -2.97 -18.57
C THR A 211 -29.97 -3.82 -17.90
N TYR A 212 -30.31 -5.10 -17.66
CA TYR A 212 -29.37 -6.06 -17.05
C TYR A 212 -28.81 -5.56 -15.73
N LEU A 213 -29.68 -5.20 -14.83
CA LEU A 213 -29.38 -4.66 -13.51
C LEU A 213 -28.91 -5.75 -12.57
N VAL A 214 -28.08 -5.38 -11.60
CA VAL A 214 -27.67 -6.27 -10.51
C VAL A 214 -28.81 -6.40 -9.50
N ASP A 215 -29.15 -7.63 -9.13
CA ASP A 215 -29.98 -7.96 -7.95
C ASP A 215 -29.08 -8.63 -6.90
N GLY A 216 -28.63 -7.86 -5.91
CA GLY A 216 -27.68 -8.35 -4.95
C GLY A 216 -26.85 -7.28 -4.26
N TYR A 217 -25.67 -7.64 -3.82
CA TYR A 217 -24.78 -6.80 -3.02
C TYR A 217 -23.41 -6.75 -3.65
N ILE A 218 -22.83 -5.55 -3.68
CA ILE A 218 -21.41 -5.32 -4.06
C ILE A 218 -20.69 -4.74 -2.85
N ASP A 219 -19.45 -5.20 -2.62
CA ASP A 219 -18.64 -4.78 -1.50
C ASP A 219 -17.17 -4.61 -1.90
N ASP A 220 -16.47 -3.68 -1.25
CA ASP A 220 -15.03 -3.44 -1.34
C ASP A 220 -14.52 -3.36 -2.79
N LEU A 221 -15.17 -2.53 -3.63
CA LEU A 221 -14.83 -2.34 -5.04
C LEU A 221 -13.60 -1.44 -5.20
N ARG A 222 -12.60 -1.92 -5.93
CA ARG A 222 -11.38 -1.18 -6.19
C ARG A 222 -10.95 -1.25 -7.65
N ILE A 223 -10.50 -0.11 -8.21
CA ILE A 223 -9.83 -0.05 -9.51
C ILE A 223 -8.41 0.49 -9.31
N THR A 224 -7.43 -0.30 -9.74
CA THR A 224 -6.02 0.07 -9.74
C THR A 224 -5.54 0.25 -11.16
N LYS A 225 -4.94 1.40 -11.48
CA LYS A 225 -4.29 1.70 -12.75
C LYS A 225 -2.77 1.58 -12.61
N GLY A 226 -2.11 1.02 -13.65
CA GLY A 226 -0.66 0.85 -13.70
C GLY A 226 -0.15 -0.39 -12.97
N LEU A 227 -1.03 -1.31 -12.55
CA LEU A 227 -0.63 -2.56 -11.89
C LEU A 227 -1.59 -3.70 -12.21
N ALA A 228 -1.07 -4.79 -12.73
CA ALA A 228 -1.69 -6.11 -12.68
C ALA A 228 -1.43 -6.73 -11.30
N ARG A 229 -2.43 -6.68 -10.40
CA ARG A 229 -2.27 -7.20 -9.02
C ARG A 229 -2.13 -8.71 -8.99
N TYR A 230 -2.73 -9.37 -9.95
CA TYR A 230 -2.82 -10.83 -10.05
C TYR A 230 -2.38 -11.27 -11.43
N THR A 231 -1.31 -12.04 -11.48
CA THR A 231 -0.74 -12.61 -12.72
C THR A 231 -0.75 -14.14 -12.73
N SER A 232 -1.31 -14.74 -11.69
CA SER A 232 -1.53 -16.18 -11.50
C SER A 232 -2.62 -16.38 -10.45
N ASN A 233 -3.06 -17.61 -10.22
CA ASN A 233 -3.98 -17.95 -9.14
C ASN A 233 -3.49 -17.42 -7.79
N PHE A 234 -4.41 -16.92 -6.97
CA PHE A 234 -4.12 -16.29 -5.69
C PHE A 234 -5.19 -16.63 -4.64
N THR A 235 -4.91 -16.35 -3.38
CA THR A 235 -5.92 -16.39 -2.33
C THR A 235 -6.62 -15.02 -2.30
N PRO A 236 -7.97 -14.95 -2.42
CA PRO A 236 -8.70 -13.70 -2.32
C PRO A 236 -8.39 -12.94 -1.03
N PRO A 237 -8.53 -11.61 -1.02
CA PRO A 237 -8.39 -10.82 0.20
C PRO A 237 -9.28 -11.37 1.33
N THR A 238 -8.71 -11.50 2.53
CA THR A 238 -9.42 -11.91 3.74
C THR A 238 -9.83 -10.74 4.65
N THR A 239 -9.43 -9.54 4.27
CA THR A 239 -9.75 -8.26 4.93
C THR A 239 -10.07 -7.24 3.86
N ALA A 240 -10.85 -6.21 4.19
CA ALA A 240 -11.12 -5.09 3.30
C ALA A 240 -9.82 -4.48 2.74
N HIS A 241 -9.92 -3.93 1.55
CA HIS A 241 -8.83 -3.16 0.98
C HIS A 241 -8.53 -1.94 1.84
N LEU A 242 -7.26 -1.63 1.99
CA LEU A 242 -6.86 -0.47 2.78
C LEU A 242 -7.34 0.81 2.07
N THR A 243 -8.04 1.66 2.81
CA THR A 243 -8.42 2.99 2.34
C THR A 243 -7.22 3.92 2.33
N SER A 244 -7.18 4.92 1.46
CA SER A 244 -6.10 5.91 1.44
C SER A 244 -5.93 6.61 2.79
N ALA A 245 -7.01 6.83 3.54
CA ALA A 245 -6.98 7.37 4.91
C ALA A 245 -6.41 6.38 5.94
N GLY A 246 -6.59 5.06 5.75
CA GLY A 246 -5.93 4.01 6.56
C GLY A 246 -4.49 3.72 6.12
N ASP A 247 -4.18 4.01 4.88
CA ASP A 247 -2.88 3.81 4.25
C ASP A 247 -1.85 4.87 4.65
N VAL A 248 -2.26 6.10 4.98
CA VAL A 248 -1.34 7.17 5.44
C VAL A 248 -0.48 6.73 6.64
N ASN A 249 -0.93 5.71 7.38
CA ASN A 249 -0.22 5.17 8.53
C ASN A 249 0.52 3.84 8.28
N LYS A 250 0.41 3.27 7.06
CA LYS A 250 0.97 1.96 6.71
C LYS A 250 1.86 1.96 5.48
N HIS A 251 1.92 3.05 4.73
CA HIS A 251 2.83 3.20 3.60
C HIS A 251 4.21 3.64 4.04
N ILE A 252 5.21 3.04 3.42
CA ILE A 252 6.53 3.63 3.36
C ILE A 252 6.40 4.80 2.38
N VAL A 253 6.26 6.01 2.88
CA VAL A 253 6.30 7.22 2.07
C VAL A 253 7.77 7.60 1.91
N VAL A 254 8.25 7.58 0.67
CA VAL A 254 9.55 8.17 0.36
C VAL A 254 9.37 9.68 0.43
N ASN A 255 10.06 10.33 1.37
CA ASN A 255 10.01 11.76 1.54
C ASN A 255 10.56 12.46 0.28
N SER A 256 9.95 13.57 -0.13
CA SER A 256 10.38 14.42 -1.26
C SER A 256 11.80 14.99 -1.11
N ASP A 257 12.35 14.96 0.10
CA ASP A 257 13.62 15.57 0.45
C ASP A 257 14.81 14.61 0.35
N ALA A 258 14.65 13.45 -0.28
CA ALA A 258 15.70 12.46 -0.59
C ALA A 258 16.42 11.82 0.63
N ASP A 259 16.08 12.17 1.86
CA ASP A 259 16.82 11.80 3.07
C ASP A 259 16.26 10.56 3.80
N GLY A 260 15.27 9.87 3.26
CA GLY A 260 14.79 8.66 3.92
C GLY A 260 13.33 8.30 3.66
N VAL A 261 12.91 7.29 4.37
CA VAL A 261 11.56 6.75 4.34
C VAL A 261 10.79 7.28 5.54
N ALA A 262 9.76 8.10 5.31
CA ALA A 262 8.82 8.47 6.36
C ALA A 262 7.98 7.24 6.74
N ILE A 263 8.15 6.75 7.96
CA ILE A 263 7.39 5.62 8.49
C ILE A 263 6.26 6.19 9.34
N GLY A 264 5.01 5.97 8.91
CA GLY A 264 3.82 6.62 9.48
C GLY A 264 3.47 6.22 10.92
N THR A 265 2.45 6.88 11.45
CA THR A 265 1.96 6.84 12.83
C THR A 265 1.41 5.47 13.25
N GLY A 266 2.13 4.48 13.48
CA GLY A 266 1.71 3.13 13.92
C GLY A 266 2.78 2.10 13.66
N GLY A 267 3.79 2.46 12.85
CA GLY A 267 5.00 1.68 12.62
C GLY A 267 6.16 2.16 13.50
N ILE A 268 7.34 2.27 12.90
CA ILE A 268 8.50 2.89 13.55
C ILE A 268 8.25 4.40 13.53
N SER A 269 7.87 4.99 14.66
CA SER A 269 7.77 6.45 14.78
C SER A 269 9.17 7.08 14.66
N GLN A 270 9.25 8.34 14.26
CA GLN A 270 10.52 9.08 14.27
C GLN A 270 11.25 9.02 15.62
N ALA A 271 10.51 8.93 16.74
CA ALA A 271 11.07 8.78 18.07
C ALA A 271 11.80 7.43 18.30
N ARG A 272 11.55 6.44 17.44
CA ARG A 272 12.21 5.10 17.52
C ARG A 272 13.41 4.95 16.59
N ILE A 273 13.74 5.98 15.83
CA ILE A 273 14.92 6.01 14.94
C ILE A 273 15.99 6.83 15.61
N ALA A 274 17.24 6.36 15.56
CA ALA A 274 18.38 7.13 16.05
C ALA A 274 18.44 8.49 15.34
N LYS A 275 18.51 9.56 16.10
CA LYS A 275 18.61 10.95 15.61
C LYS A 275 20.04 11.41 15.43
N ALA A 276 20.95 10.77 16.14
CA ALA A 276 22.37 10.92 15.96
C ALA A 276 23.07 9.64 16.45
N TRP A 277 24.20 9.33 15.86
CA TRP A 277 25.08 8.30 16.37
C TRP A 277 26.51 8.58 15.96
N ILE A 278 27.45 8.07 16.76
CA ILE A 278 28.87 8.17 16.51
C ILE A 278 29.57 6.91 16.99
N ASN A 279 30.53 6.46 16.21
CA ASN A 279 31.58 5.52 16.59
C ASN A 279 32.90 6.27 16.56
N LEU A 280 33.59 6.36 17.68
CA LEU A 280 34.85 7.08 17.80
C LEU A 280 35.91 6.22 18.43
N ASP A 281 37.17 6.53 18.10
CA ASP A 281 38.36 6.09 18.81
C ASP A 281 38.81 7.21 19.77
N GLY A 282 38.79 6.93 21.06
CA GLY A 282 39.18 7.88 22.09
C GLY A 282 40.66 7.82 22.46
N THR A 283 41.40 6.85 21.92
CA THR A 283 42.81 6.67 22.27
C THR A 283 43.75 7.61 21.49
N GLY A 284 44.76 8.12 22.13
CA GLY A 284 45.73 9.02 21.49
C GLY A 284 45.10 10.31 20.98
N THR A 285 45.10 10.55 19.68
CA THR A 285 44.38 11.67 19.06
C THR A 285 42.99 11.21 18.71
N ILE A 286 41.97 11.75 19.38
CA ILE A 286 40.58 11.37 19.17
C ILE A 286 40.16 11.45 17.68
N SER A 287 39.50 10.41 17.20
CA SER A 287 39.03 10.36 15.81
C SER A 287 37.61 9.77 15.68
N ILE A 288 36.87 10.25 14.71
CA ILE A 288 35.54 9.70 14.36
C ILE A 288 35.73 8.63 13.31
N ASN A 289 35.35 7.39 13.60
CA ASN A 289 35.36 6.29 12.64
C ASN A 289 34.18 6.38 11.68
N ASP A 290 32.97 6.65 12.23
CA ASP A 290 31.75 6.85 11.45
C ASP A 290 30.69 7.57 12.31
N SER A 291 29.75 8.31 11.67
CA SER A 291 28.74 9.06 12.40
C SER A 291 27.55 9.46 11.55
N TYR A 292 26.44 9.78 12.20
CA TYR A 292 25.27 10.43 11.61
C TYR A 292 24.83 11.57 12.51
N ASN A 293 24.52 12.73 11.91
CA ASN A 293 24.13 13.97 12.58
C ASN A 293 25.10 14.44 13.65
N ILE A 294 26.39 14.21 13.46
CA ILE A 294 27.49 14.72 14.30
C ILE A 294 28.35 15.65 13.45
N SER A 295 28.63 16.84 13.93
CA SER A 295 29.49 17.84 13.27
C SER A 295 30.92 17.80 13.81
N SER A 296 31.10 17.46 15.08
CA SER A 296 32.41 17.39 15.71
C SER A 296 32.38 16.59 17.00
N ILE A 297 33.57 16.12 17.43
CA ILE A 297 33.83 15.57 18.75
C ILE A 297 34.86 16.46 19.44
N THR A 298 34.65 16.71 20.74
CA THR A 298 35.60 17.42 21.58
C THR A 298 36.11 16.46 22.65
N ASP A 299 37.44 16.36 22.74
CA ASP A 299 38.12 15.71 23.84
C ASP A 299 38.22 16.69 25.00
N ASN A 300 37.58 16.38 26.13
CA ASN A 300 37.61 17.21 27.35
C ASN A 300 38.64 16.68 28.36
N GLY A 301 39.33 15.59 28.07
CA GLY A 301 40.26 14.88 28.91
C GLY A 301 40.01 13.39 28.90
N THR A 302 40.83 12.62 29.61
CA THR A 302 40.76 11.16 29.62
C THR A 302 39.34 10.62 29.84
N GLY A 303 38.85 9.90 28.87
CA GLY A 303 37.51 9.28 28.88
C GLY A 303 36.32 10.24 28.85
N ASP A 304 36.52 11.50 28.49
CA ASP A 304 35.50 12.55 28.54
C ASP A 304 35.33 13.22 27.19
N TYR A 305 34.19 12.94 26.54
CA TYR A 305 33.92 13.35 25.16
C TYR A 305 32.64 14.12 25.01
N THR A 306 32.65 15.18 24.19
CA THR A 306 31.43 15.91 23.81
C THR A 306 31.20 15.76 22.31
N ALA A 307 30.11 15.10 21.93
CA ALA A 307 29.64 15.01 20.52
C ALA A 307 28.67 16.14 20.22
N THR A 308 29.02 16.98 19.27
CA THR A 308 28.18 18.10 18.80
C THR A 308 27.32 17.68 17.62
N PHE A 309 26.02 17.96 17.68
CA PHE A 309 25.09 17.62 16.62
C PHE A 309 25.22 18.59 15.42
N SER A 310 25.13 18.07 14.19
CA SER A 310 25.04 18.89 12.97
C SER A 310 23.69 19.61 12.90
N THR A 311 22.62 18.90 13.25
CA THR A 311 21.27 19.44 13.42
C THR A 311 20.87 19.24 14.87
N ALA A 312 20.52 20.35 15.55
CA ALA A 312 20.16 20.32 16.96
C ALA A 312 18.89 19.46 17.20
N MET A 313 18.82 18.81 18.36
CA MET A 313 17.60 18.15 18.84
C MET A 313 16.53 19.20 19.17
N THR A 314 15.27 18.84 19.02
CA THR A 314 14.14 19.74 19.33
C THR A 314 14.13 20.15 20.83
N ASN A 315 14.56 19.27 21.71
CA ASN A 315 14.71 19.49 23.15
C ASN A 315 15.79 18.55 23.71
N ALA A 316 16.14 18.73 24.99
CA ALA A 316 17.14 17.90 25.68
C ALA A 316 16.54 16.61 26.32
N ASN A 317 15.27 16.27 26.04
CA ASN A 317 14.60 15.07 26.57
C ASN A 317 14.73 13.87 25.61
N TYR A 318 15.93 13.52 25.28
CA TYR A 318 16.24 12.36 24.41
C TYR A 318 16.90 11.23 25.21
N ALA A 319 16.80 10.00 24.73
CA ALA A 319 17.45 8.86 25.31
C ALA A 319 18.81 8.62 24.66
N VAL A 320 19.80 8.19 25.44
CA VAL A 320 21.13 7.87 24.95
C VAL A 320 21.49 6.44 25.33
N SER A 321 22.02 5.69 24.36
CA SER A 321 22.64 4.39 24.58
C SER A 321 24.13 4.52 24.26
N CYS A 322 24.98 4.08 25.17
CA CYS A 322 26.41 4.09 24.97
C CYS A 322 26.99 2.69 25.15
N SER A 323 28.09 2.40 24.46
CA SER A 323 28.90 1.20 24.66
C SER A 323 30.36 1.51 24.37
N VAL A 324 31.25 0.74 24.97
CA VAL A 324 32.71 0.82 24.78
C VAL A 324 33.29 -0.52 24.45
N LEU A 325 34.40 -0.53 23.71
CA LEU A 325 35.27 -1.68 23.48
C LEU A 325 36.72 -1.22 23.61
N ASN A 326 37.51 -2.02 24.29
CA ASN A 326 38.97 -1.86 24.34
C ASN A 326 39.60 -3.15 23.79
N SER A 327 40.33 -3.03 22.69
CA SER A 327 40.88 -4.16 21.95
C SER A 327 42.13 -4.77 22.63
N THR A 328 42.78 -4.04 23.53
CA THR A 328 44.00 -4.46 24.18
C THR A 328 43.75 -5.22 25.49
N TYR A 329 42.50 -5.25 25.98
CA TYR A 329 42.18 -5.85 27.25
C TYR A 329 41.74 -7.31 27.13
N SER A 330 42.59 -8.23 27.64
CA SER A 330 42.23 -9.64 27.78
C SER A 330 41.48 -9.86 29.10
N HIS A 331 40.26 -10.39 29.02
CA HIS A 331 39.40 -10.72 30.16
C HIS A 331 39.96 -11.89 30.99
N THR A 332 41.12 -11.71 31.68
CA THR A 332 41.68 -12.71 32.57
C THR A 332 41.57 -12.37 34.05
N GLY A 333 40.94 -11.23 34.40
CA GLY A 333 40.77 -10.77 35.78
C GLY A 333 39.30 -10.65 36.20
N GLN A 334 38.95 -11.16 37.35
CA GLN A 334 37.62 -11.06 37.93
C GLN A 334 37.28 -9.61 38.30
N GLY A 335 36.13 -9.10 37.84
CA GLY A 335 35.44 -7.95 38.41
C GLY A 335 35.75 -6.58 37.82
N SER A 336 36.29 -6.49 36.62
CA SER A 336 36.52 -5.21 35.95
C SER A 336 35.45 -4.95 34.92
N PHE A 337 34.80 -3.78 34.97
CA PHE A 337 33.76 -3.37 34.01
C PHE A 337 34.15 -2.05 33.35
N ARG A 338 33.98 -1.98 32.03
CA ARG A 338 34.10 -0.76 31.25
C ARG A 338 32.70 -0.30 30.81
N ASN A 339 32.46 0.98 30.92
CA ASN A 339 31.16 1.54 30.62
C ASN A 339 31.28 2.96 30.07
N ALA A 340 30.50 3.29 29.09
CA ALA A 340 30.24 4.67 28.68
C ALA A 340 28.88 5.10 29.21
N MET A 341 28.82 6.29 29.78
CA MET A 341 27.58 6.86 30.31
C MET A 341 27.44 8.33 29.99
N PRO A 342 26.25 8.79 29.65
CA PRO A 342 26.01 10.20 29.44
C PRO A 342 26.10 10.96 30.77
N GLN A 343 26.64 12.18 30.73
CA GLN A 343 26.69 13.07 31.87
C GLN A 343 25.31 13.70 32.11
N LYS A 344 24.92 13.84 33.38
CA LYS A 344 23.62 14.42 33.75
C LYS A 344 23.39 15.82 33.14
N ASP A 345 24.37 16.71 33.21
CA ASP A 345 24.30 18.08 32.70
C ASP A 345 24.83 18.19 31.24
N GLY A 346 25.14 17.06 30.61
CA GLY A 346 25.65 16.96 29.23
C GLY A 346 24.59 16.80 28.16
N TYR A 347 23.31 16.73 28.54
CA TYR A 347 22.18 16.66 27.60
C TYR A 347 21.80 18.06 27.14
N LEU A 348 22.31 18.49 25.99
CA LEU A 348 21.97 19.78 25.39
C LEU A 348 21.28 19.54 24.04
N THR A 349 20.50 20.50 23.59
CA THR A 349 19.91 20.43 22.23
C THR A 349 20.99 20.37 21.14
N SER A 350 22.15 20.95 21.38
CA SER A 350 23.26 21.02 20.40
C SER A 350 24.31 19.93 20.55
N SER A 351 24.35 19.21 21.68
CA SER A 351 25.42 18.24 21.94
C SER A 351 25.05 17.23 23.03
N ILE A 352 25.81 16.15 23.11
CA ILE A 352 25.80 15.18 24.22
C ILE A 352 27.21 14.97 24.74
N ARG A 353 27.39 15.01 26.06
CA ARG A 353 28.65 14.70 26.72
C ARG A 353 28.57 13.34 27.40
N VAL A 354 29.59 12.50 27.22
CA VAL A 354 29.68 11.14 27.76
C VAL A 354 31.01 10.92 28.43
N PHE A 355 31.01 10.06 29.47
CA PHE A 355 32.19 9.59 30.14
C PHE A 355 32.39 8.10 29.88
N CYS A 356 33.65 7.71 29.62
CA CYS A 356 34.12 6.33 29.60
C CYS A 356 34.87 6.03 30.88
N ARG A 357 34.41 5.01 31.57
CA ARG A 357 34.92 4.71 32.91
C ARG A 357 35.21 3.22 33.08
N TYR A 358 36.38 2.96 33.62
CA TYR A 358 36.78 1.66 34.08
C TYR A 358 36.49 1.53 35.60
N THR A 359 35.89 0.42 36.00
CA THR A 359 35.66 0.11 37.43
C THR A 359 36.27 -1.25 37.78
N ASN A 360 36.91 -1.33 38.93
CA ASN A 360 37.45 -2.55 39.52
C ASN A 360 37.12 -2.63 41.01
N PRO A 361 37.42 -3.74 41.72
CA PRO A 361 37.12 -3.89 43.13
C PRO A 361 37.77 -2.86 44.07
N THR A 362 38.78 -2.12 43.59
CA THR A 362 39.53 -1.14 44.39
C THR A 362 39.15 0.31 44.05
N GLY A 363 38.36 0.57 43.01
CA GLY A 363 37.96 1.91 42.64
C GLY A 363 37.55 2.04 41.18
N TYR A 364 37.54 3.26 40.70
CA TYR A 364 37.22 3.62 39.31
C TYR A 364 38.22 4.64 38.77
N ALA A 365 38.40 4.65 37.46
CA ALA A 365 39.13 5.68 36.74
C ALA A 365 38.48 5.94 35.41
N ASP A 366 38.61 7.19 34.92
CA ASP A 366 38.21 7.53 33.55
C ASP A 366 39.33 7.05 32.61
N GLU A 367 38.96 6.52 31.44
CA GLU A 367 39.89 5.87 30.53
C GLU A 367 39.49 6.11 29.08
N ASP A 368 40.46 6.36 28.22
CA ASP A 368 40.29 6.43 26.79
C ASP A 368 40.12 5.02 26.20
N GLU A 369 39.11 4.84 25.40
CA GLU A 369 38.72 3.54 24.86
C GLU A 369 38.87 3.52 23.31
N ASP A 370 39.33 2.38 22.76
CA ASP A 370 39.56 2.21 21.32
C ASP A 370 38.28 2.36 20.48
N MET A 371 37.14 2.08 21.09
CA MET A 371 35.86 2.25 20.46
C MET A 371 34.81 2.72 21.47
N VAL A 372 34.24 3.88 21.19
CA VAL A 372 33.10 4.42 21.94
C VAL A 372 31.94 4.61 20.98
N ASN A 373 30.82 4.00 21.30
CA ASN A 373 29.57 4.18 20.53
C ASN A 373 28.57 4.99 21.34
N ILE A 374 27.98 5.97 20.71
CA ILE A 374 26.90 6.79 21.27
C ILE A 374 25.75 6.78 20.29
N ILE A 375 24.54 6.42 20.73
CA ILE A 375 23.32 6.43 19.92
C ILE A 375 22.27 7.25 20.65
N VAL A 376 21.68 8.20 19.96
CA VAL A 376 20.69 9.14 20.50
C VAL A 376 19.33 8.91 19.85
N PHE A 377 18.30 8.73 20.69
CA PHE A 377 16.91 8.55 20.30
C PHE A 377 16.05 9.66 20.91
N GLY A 378 15.17 10.25 20.15
CA GLY A 378 14.27 11.29 20.64
C GLY A 378 13.67 12.15 19.53
N ASN A 379 13.15 13.30 19.91
CA ASN A 379 12.55 14.26 18.97
C ASN A 379 13.51 15.41 18.65
#